data_de238777fca9bb10eca48e81fbfaafa6
#
_entry.id   de238777fca9bb10eca48e81fbfaafa6
#
_cell.length_a   1.000
_cell.length_b   1.000
_cell.length_c   1.000
_cell.angle_alpha   90.00
_cell.angle_beta   90.00
_cell.angle_gamma   90.00
#
_symmetry.space_group_name_H-M   'P 1'
#
loop_
_entity.id
_entity.type
_entity.pdbx_description
1 polymer ?
#
loop_
_entity_poly.entity_id
_entity_poly.type
_entity_poly.pdbx_seq_one_letter_code
_entity_poly.pdbx_strand_id
1 'polypeptide(L)'
;SVCSYCDFSNNNPPADMAKWEKIQINATTMDKFCCNNNIMPDFIKMDIEGAEMPALEGGMKTIQECRPQLAISIYHSNEDFINIPLYLNKNLKNYHFKLGHYSPWRSETVLYAIPQEIKF
;
A
#
# COMPACT_ATOMS: atom_id res chain seq x y z
N SER A 1 -6.02 7.50 -16.43
CA SER A 1 -4.99 6.54 -16.78
C SER A 1 -5.51 5.14 -16.49
N VAL A 2 -5.50 4.30 -17.50
CA VAL A 2 -5.84 2.88 -17.35
C VAL A 2 -4.59 2.20 -16.79
N CYS A 3 -4.62 1.76 -15.55
CA CYS A 3 -3.60 0.89 -15.00
C CYS A 3 -4.02 -0.55 -15.28
N SER A 4 -3.42 -1.20 -16.27
CA SER A 4 -3.55 -2.64 -16.44
C SER A 4 -2.57 -3.32 -15.48
N TYR A 5 -3.02 -3.56 -14.25
CA TYR A 5 -2.26 -4.33 -13.30
C TYR A 5 -2.96 -5.66 -13.04
N CYS A 6 -2.59 -6.60 -13.83
CA CYS A 6 -2.44 -8.03 -13.59
C CYS A 6 -1.64 -8.58 -14.77
N ASP A 7 -0.37 -8.18 -14.88
CA ASP A 7 0.53 -8.85 -15.81
C ASP A 7 1.13 -10.07 -15.10
N PHE A 8 0.42 -11.17 -15.16
CA PHE A 8 0.96 -12.50 -14.82
C PHE A 8 1.84 -13.04 -15.96
N SER A 9 2.73 -12.21 -16.47
CA SER A 9 3.47 -12.47 -17.71
C SER A 9 4.52 -13.58 -17.65
N ASN A 10 4.70 -14.28 -16.52
CA ASN A 10 5.76 -15.28 -16.41
C ASN A 10 5.38 -16.64 -15.79
N ASN A 11 4.12 -16.91 -15.56
CA ASN A 11 3.71 -18.26 -15.18
C ASN A 11 2.70 -18.79 -16.19
N ASN A 12 3.03 -19.90 -16.86
CA ASN A 12 2.04 -20.63 -17.65
C ASN A 12 0.83 -20.91 -16.76
N PRO A 13 -0.36 -20.36 -17.09
CA PRO A 13 -1.53 -20.57 -16.27
C PRO A 13 -1.87 -22.07 -16.26
N PRO A 14 -2.37 -22.61 -15.15
CA PRO A 14 -2.91 -23.96 -15.13
C PRO A 14 -3.92 -24.16 -16.25
N ALA A 15 -4.03 -25.38 -16.79
CA ALA A 15 -4.85 -25.69 -17.97
C ALA A 15 -6.35 -25.34 -17.82
N ASP A 16 -6.84 -25.14 -16.60
CA ASP A 16 -8.20 -24.72 -16.27
C ASP A 16 -8.39 -23.19 -16.20
N MET A 17 -7.33 -22.39 -16.28
CA MET A 17 -7.41 -20.92 -16.37
C MET A 17 -7.83 -20.40 -17.75
N ALA A 18 -7.99 -21.25 -18.75
CA ALA A 18 -8.46 -20.87 -20.09
C ALA A 18 -9.88 -20.24 -20.12
N LYS A 19 -10.60 -20.22 -18.97
CA LYS A 19 -11.92 -19.62 -18.81
C LYS A 19 -11.90 -18.23 -18.14
N TRP A 20 -10.74 -17.67 -17.83
CA TRP A 20 -10.68 -16.36 -17.20
C TRP A 20 -10.86 -15.25 -18.22
N GLU A 21 -11.89 -14.47 -18.04
CA GLU A 21 -12.12 -13.28 -18.86
C GLU A 21 -11.27 -12.13 -18.33
N LYS A 22 -10.59 -11.42 -19.24
CA LYS A 22 -9.91 -10.19 -18.89
C LYS A 22 -10.95 -9.10 -18.66
N ILE A 23 -11.04 -8.64 -17.42
CA ILE A 23 -11.90 -7.52 -17.06
C ILE A 23 -11.01 -6.27 -17.02
N GLN A 24 -11.40 -5.25 -17.76
CA GLN A 24 -10.77 -3.95 -17.70
C GLN A 24 -11.40 -3.13 -16.59
N ILE A 25 -10.59 -2.69 -15.63
CA ILE A 25 -11.02 -1.84 -14.52
C ILE A 25 -10.34 -0.48 -14.61
N ASN A 26 -11.05 0.55 -14.15
CA ASN A 26 -10.46 1.88 -14.01
C ASN A 26 -9.68 1.94 -12.69
N ALA A 27 -8.44 2.41 -12.78
CA ALA A 27 -7.62 2.68 -11.60
C ALA A 27 -7.53 4.19 -11.36
N THR A 28 -7.47 4.58 -10.10
CA THR A 28 -7.27 5.95 -9.68
C THR A 28 -6.26 6.00 -8.54
N THR A 29 -5.67 7.16 -8.29
CA THR A 29 -4.82 7.36 -7.12
C THR A 29 -5.67 7.62 -5.88
N MET A 30 -5.11 7.34 -4.70
CA MET A 30 -5.76 7.65 -3.43
C MET A 30 -6.06 9.14 -3.31
N ASP A 31 -5.12 10.00 -3.71
CA ASP A 31 -5.31 11.45 -3.67
C ASP A 31 -6.52 11.91 -4.48
N LYS A 32 -6.67 11.41 -5.72
CA LYS A 32 -7.84 11.72 -6.55
C LYS A 32 -9.12 11.17 -5.95
N PHE A 33 -9.10 9.94 -5.50
CA PHE A 33 -10.28 9.29 -4.92
C PHE A 33 -10.77 10.01 -3.67
N CYS A 34 -9.88 10.31 -2.74
CA CYS A 34 -10.22 11.01 -1.51
C CYS A 34 -10.72 12.44 -1.79
N CYS A 35 -10.04 13.16 -2.67
CA CYS A 35 -10.45 14.51 -3.07
C CYS A 35 -11.83 14.54 -3.71
N ASN A 36 -12.08 13.65 -4.69
CA ASN A 36 -13.35 13.64 -5.43
C ASN A 36 -14.54 13.20 -4.57
N ASN A 37 -14.30 12.44 -3.51
CA ASN A 37 -15.35 11.91 -2.64
C ASN A 37 -15.40 12.59 -1.26
N ASN A 38 -14.60 13.63 -1.03
CA ASN A 38 -14.47 14.32 0.27
C ASN A 38 -14.17 13.36 1.43
N ILE A 39 -13.26 12.42 1.21
CA ILE A 39 -12.85 11.43 2.21
C ILE A 39 -11.59 11.92 2.90
N MET A 40 -11.62 11.92 4.24
CA MET A 40 -10.49 12.19 5.11
C MET A 40 -10.19 10.91 5.92
N PRO A 41 -9.24 10.07 5.49
CA PRO A 41 -8.97 8.81 6.16
C PRO A 41 -8.28 9.02 7.51
N ASP A 42 -8.72 8.29 8.54
CA ASP A 42 -8.07 8.21 9.85
C ASP A 42 -7.14 7.00 9.94
N PHE A 43 -7.38 5.98 9.13
CA PHE A 43 -6.60 4.76 9.09
C PHE A 43 -6.51 4.23 7.65
N ILE A 44 -5.31 3.82 7.26
CA ILE A 44 -5.07 3.20 5.95
C ILE A 44 -4.32 1.89 6.16
N LYS A 45 -4.91 0.79 5.68
CA LYS A 45 -4.24 -0.50 5.57
C LYS A 45 -3.93 -0.80 4.11
N MET A 46 -2.71 -1.28 3.84
CA MET A 46 -2.30 -1.76 2.53
C MET A 46 -1.71 -3.16 2.64
N ASP A 47 -2.29 -4.07 1.88
CA ASP A 47 -1.80 -5.44 1.66
C ASP A 47 -2.25 -5.82 0.25
N ILE A 48 -1.52 -5.31 -0.75
CA ILE A 48 -1.92 -5.24 -2.16
C ILE A 48 -0.88 -5.85 -3.09
N GLU A 49 -0.22 -6.89 -2.58
CA GLU A 49 0.60 -7.82 -3.36
C GLU A 49 1.74 -7.16 -4.15
N GLY A 50 2.42 -6.19 -3.53
CA GLY A 50 3.60 -5.51 -4.10
C GLY A 50 3.31 -4.19 -4.81
N ALA A 51 2.06 -3.69 -4.76
CA ALA A 51 1.69 -2.38 -5.28
C ALA A 51 1.69 -1.27 -4.20
N GLU A 52 2.25 -1.55 -3.01
CA GLU A 52 2.23 -0.63 -1.86
C GLU A 52 2.99 0.66 -2.15
N MET A 53 4.18 0.59 -2.75
CA MET A 53 4.96 1.79 -3.05
C MET A 53 4.24 2.73 -4.03
N PRO A 54 3.76 2.29 -5.20
CA PRO A 54 2.97 3.13 -6.10
C PRO A 54 1.70 3.69 -5.45
N ALA A 55 1.04 2.89 -4.59
CA ALA A 55 -0.16 3.35 -3.88
C ALA A 55 0.17 4.45 -2.85
N LEU A 56 1.29 4.33 -2.13
CA LEU A 56 1.78 5.36 -1.21
C LEU A 56 2.16 6.64 -1.96
N GLU A 57 2.85 6.53 -3.09
CA GLU A 57 3.17 7.69 -3.94
C GLU A 57 1.92 8.41 -4.43
N GLY A 58 0.90 7.65 -4.87
CA GLY A 58 -0.38 8.19 -5.32
C GLY A 58 -1.32 8.68 -4.21
N GLY A 59 -0.96 8.48 -2.95
CA GLY A 59 -1.73 8.90 -1.77
C GLY A 59 -0.98 9.84 -0.82
N MET A 60 0.24 10.22 -1.16
CA MET A 60 1.11 10.92 -0.21
C MET A 60 0.55 12.27 0.23
N LYS A 61 -0.12 13.01 -0.65
CA LYS A 61 -0.76 14.26 -0.29
C LYS A 61 -1.86 14.05 0.75
N THR A 62 -2.74 13.09 0.51
CA THR A 62 -3.80 12.71 1.46
C THR A 62 -3.22 12.27 2.81
N ILE A 63 -2.16 11.45 2.79
CA ILE A 63 -1.50 10.98 4.00
C ILE A 63 -0.88 12.15 4.79
N GLN A 64 -0.23 13.09 4.13
CA GLN A 64 0.36 14.25 4.78
C GLN A 64 -0.70 15.21 5.35
N GLU A 65 -1.78 15.43 4.64
CA GLU A 65 -2.86 16.35 5.05
C GLU A 65 -3.75 15.76 6.15
N CYS A 66 -4.19 14.52 5.99
CA CYS A 66 -5.11 13.87 6.94
C CYS A 66 -4.41 13.22 8.14
N ARG A 67 -3.11 12.91 8.00
CA ARG A 67 -2.29 12.28 9.04
C ARG A 67 -2.90 10.99 9.62
N PRO A 68 -3.31 10.03 8.76
CA PRO A 68 -3.89 8.78 9.21
C PRO A 68 -2.85 7.89 9.90
N GLN A 69 -3.30 6.93 10.68
CA GLN A 69 -2.49 5.78 11.05
C GLN A 69 -2.31 4.88 9.82
N LEU A 70 -1.11 4.34 9.62
CA LEU A 70 -0.81 3.45 8.51
C LEU A 70 -0.46 2.05 9.00
N ALA A 71 -0.94 1.02 8.31
CA ALA A 71 -0.53 -0.37 8.45
C ALA A 71 -0.20 -0.91 7.05
N ILE A 72 1.08 -0.95 6.72
CA ILE A 72 1.56 -1.27 5.38
C ILE A 72 2.30 -2.61 5.39
N SER A 73 1.83 -3.57 4.61
CA SER A 73 2.55 -4.82 4.38
C SER A 73 3.82 -4.55 3.58
N ILE A 74 4.97 -5.02 4.09
CA ILE A 74 6.28 -4.75 3.48
C ILE A 74 7.06 -6.04 3.16
N TYR A 75 6.37 -7.17 3.09
CA TYR A 75 6.98 -8.48 2.92
C TYR A 75 6.97 -9.01 1.49
N HIS A 76 6.28 -8.35 0.57
CA HIS A 76 6.11 -8.83 -0.80
C HIS A 76 7.41 -8.82 -1.62
N SER A 77 8.33 -7.91 -1.30
CA SER A 77 9.67 -7.90 -1.88
C SER A 77 10.74 -7.43 -0.89
N ASN A 78 12.01 -7.78 -1.16
CA ASN A 78 13.12 -7.24 -0.38
C ASN A 78 13.27 -5.72 -0.56
N GLU A 79 12.89 -5.21 -1.72
CA GLU A 79 12.92 -3.79 -2.04
C GLU A 79 11.88 -3.03 -1.21
N ASP A 80 10.66 -3.54 -1.10
CA ASP A 80 9.60 -2.94 -0.29
C ASP A 80 9.98 -2.90 1.19
N PHE A 81 10.61 -3.96 1.68
CA PHE A 81 11.06 -4.05 3.08
C PHE A 81 12.02 -2.91 3.45
N ILE A 82 12.84 -2.46 2.51
CA ILE A 82 13.82 -1.38 2.72
C ILE A 82 13.25 -0.03 2.29
N ASN A 83 12.65 0.04 1.10
CA ASN A 83 12.30 1.31 0.47
C ASN A 83 11.04 1.94 1.07
N ILE A 84 10.05 1.16 1.48
CA ILE A 84 8.82 1.71 2.08
C ILE A 84 9.10 2.42 3.41
N PRO A 85 9.83 1.83 4.37
CA PRO A 85 10.20 2.55 5.59
C PRO A 85 10.99 3.83 5.32
N LEU A 86 11.96 3.79 4.39
CA LEU A 86 12.76 4.97 4.03
C LEU A 86 11.90 6.05 3.38
N TYR A 87 11.01 5.68 2.47
CA TYR A 87 10.10 6.59 1.80
C TYR A 87 9.15 7.29 2.79
N LEU A 88 8.54 6.53 3.69
CA LEU A 88 7.65 7.08 4.70
C LEU A 88 8.39 7.97 5.70
N ASN A 89 9.57 7.55 6.15
CA ASN A 89 10.38 8.38 7.07
C ASN A 89 10.81 9.70 6.44
N LYS A 90 11.09 9.71 5.14
CA LYS A 90 11.45 10.94 4.40
C LYS A 90 10.24 11.89 4.23
N ASN A 91 9.06 11.35 3.98
CA ASN A 91 7.89 12.14 3.59
C ASN A 91 6.92 12.45 4.74
N LEU A 92 6.99 11.71 5.85
CA LEU A 92 6.12 11.91 7.01
C LEU A 92 6.88 12.53 8.18
N LYS A 93 6.33 13.61 8.72
CA LYS A 93 6.88 14.28 9.90
C LYS A 93 6.07 13.95 11.15
N ASN A 94 6.76 13.78 12.28
CA ASN A 94 6.13 13.51 13.56
C ASN A 94 5.25 12.25 13.54
N TYR A 95 5.82 11.15 13.03
CA TYR A 95 5.27 9.82 13.09
C TYR A 95 6.19 8.90 13.91
N HIS A 96 5.60 7.99 14.65
CA HIS A 96 6.29 6.85 15.24
C HIS A 96 6.17 5.65 14.31
N PHE A 97 7.27 4.95 14.08
CA PHE A 97 7.31 3.74 13.26
C PHE A 97 7.50 2.51 14.13
N LYS A 98 6.70 1.48 13.89
CA LYS A 98 6.81 0.18 14.55
C LYS A 98 6.71 -0.93 13.52
N LEU A 99 7.46 -2.01 13.72
CA LEU A 99 7.36 -3.22 12.93
C LEU A 99 6.58 -4.28 13.73
N GLY A 100 5.58 -4.86 13.07
CA GLY A 100 4.91 -6.07 13.52
C GLY A 100 5.26 -7.23 12.61
N HIS A 101 5.54 -8.38 13.19
CA HIS A 101 5.79 -9.62 12.47
C HIS A 101 4.96 -10.73 13.09
N TYR A 102 4.06 -11.30 12.31
CA TYR A 102 2.98 -12.16 12.81
C TYR A 102 3.08 -13.62 12.36
N SER A 103 4.14 -13.97 11.64
CA SER A 103 4.37 -15.31 11.09
C SER A 103 5.82 -15.74 11.33
N PRO A 104 6.11 -17.04 11.49
CA PRO A 104 7.50 -17.53 11.57
C PRO A 104 8.28 -17.42 10.25
N TRP A 105 7.61 -17.03 9.17
CA TRP A 105 8.18 -16.87 7.84
C TRP A 105 8.24 -15.38 7.47
N ARG A 106 8.76 -15.05 6.27
CA ARG A 106 8.88 -13.67 5.79
C ARG A 106 7.52 -12.97 5.58
N SER A 107 6.46 -13.74 5.41
CA SER A 107 5.10 -13.22 5.27
C SER A 107 4.62 -12.53 6.56
N GLU A 108 3.67 -11.61 6.42
CA GLU A 108 3.00 -10.91 7.52
C GLU A 108 3.86 -9.93 8.31
N THR A 109 4.89 -9.35 7.68
CA THR A 109 5.59 -8.20 8.24
C THR A 109 4.85 -6.90 7.87
N VAL A 110 4.43 -6.16 8.87
CA VAL A 110 3.67 -4.92 8.73
C VAL A 110 4.45 -3.77 9.34
N LEU A 111 4.58 -2.69 8.57
CA LEU A 111 5.07 -1.41 9.08
C LEU A 111 3.88 -0.56 9.53
N TYR A 112 3.89 -0.20 10.80
CA TYR A 112 2.96 0.76 11.37
C TYR A 112 3.60 2.13 11.41
N ALA A 113 2.89 3.14 10.88
CA ALA A 113 3.25 4.53 11.04
C ALA A 113 2.11 5.25 11.77
N ILE A 114 2.41 5.83 12.92
CA ILE A 114 1.41 6.36 13.85
C ILE A 114 1.75 7.82 14.14
N PRO A 115 0.83 8.77 13.85
CA PRO A 115 1.03 10.17 14.18
C PRO A 115 1.32 10.37 15.66
N GLN A 116 2.26 11.24 16.00
CA GLN A 116 2.67 11.48 17.40
C GLN A 116 1.56 12.09 18.28
N GLU A 117 0.59 12.74 17.68
CA GLU A 117 -0.58 13.29 18.37
C GLU A 117 -1.56 12.22 18.84
N ILE A 118 -1.48 11.00 18.31
CA ILE A 118 -2.28 9.88 18.79
C ILE A 118 -1.60 9.28 20.01
N LYS A 119 -2.26 9.39 21.14
CA LYS A 119 -1.81 8.81 22.41
C LYS A 119 -2.35 7.38 22.53
N PHE A 120 -1.48 6.50 22.95
CA PHE A 120 -1.85 5.14 23.31
C PHE A 120 -2.22 5.07 24.79
#